data_e70ac7a885ec45c9464c69962c0c1084
#
_entry.id   e70ac7a885ec45c9464c69962c0c1084
#
_cell.length_a   1.000
_cell.length_b   1.000
_cell.length_c   1.000
_cell.angle_alpha   90.00
_cell.angle_beta   90.00
_cell.angle_gamma   90.00
#
_symmetry.space_group_name_H-M   'P 1'
#
loop_
_entity.id
_entity.type
_entity.pdbx_description
1 polymer ?
#
loop_
_entity_poly.entity_id
_entity_poly.type
_entity_poly.pdbx_seq_one_letter_code
_entity_poly.pdbx_strand_id
1 'polypeptide(L)'
;MHSQKPNILPDWAGTIVRFLPKDERETAERGIILDLIARCGDAILSRENAFAHMTASSIIVNRDRTRTLMAFHRIYNSWAWTGGHADGESDFEAIARREAEEETGIRGLVRLGDGPASVEILPVWAHVKRGKAVASHLHLNVSYLFEADETLPLRTCEDENSAVGWIEIDNLAESVSEPPMMPIYERLLGRANDC
;
A
#
# COMPACT_ATOMS: atom_id res chain seq x y z
N MET A 1 4.45 13.49 37.48
CA MET A 1 5.35 12.49 36.86
C MET A 1 4.47 11.51 36.12
N HIS A 2 4.34 11.64 34.78
CA HIS A 2 3.63 10.65 33.97
C HIS A 2 4.61 9.48 33.80
N SER A 3 4.27 8.35 34.39
CA SER A 3 4.94 7.09 34.14
C SER A 3 4.74 6.77 32.65
N GLN A 4 5.76 6.97 31.82
CA GLN A 4 5.77 6.42 30.46
C GLN A 4 5.75 4.89 30.62
N LYS A 5 4.65 4.27 30.21
CA LYS A 5 4.63 2.82 29.99
C LYS A 5 5.76 2.48 29.01
N PRO A 6 6.48 1.37 29.21
CA PRO A 6 7.46 0.96 28.23
C PRO A 6 6.79 0.86 26.84
N ASN A 7 7.42 1.44 25.84
CA ASN A 7 6.98 1.39 24.44
C ASN A 7 7.18 -0.05 23.91
N ILE A 8 6.28 -0.95 24.28
CA ILE A 8 6.32 -2.34 23.82
C ILE A 8 5.56 -2.41 22.49
N LEU A 9 6.29 -2.77 21.45
CA LEU A 9 5.67 -3.01 20.14
C LEU A 9 4.85 -4.31 20.21
N PRO A 10 3.65 -4.35 19.61
CA PRO A 10 2.91 -5.60 19.48
C PRO A 10 3.65 -6.58 18.55
N ASP A 11 3.42 -7.88 18.71
CA ASP A 11 4.13 -8.94 17.96
C ASP A 11 3.99 -8.78 16.45
N TRP A 12 2.83 -8.33 15.95
CA TRP A 12 2.58 -8.12 14.53
C TRP A 12 3.48 -7.03 13.91
N ALA A 13 3.95 -6.08 14.72
CA ALA A 13 4.89 -5.05 14.25
C ALA A 13 6.24 -5.63 13.80
N GLY A 14 6.51 -6.90 14.13
CA GLY A 14 7.72 -7.62 13.73
C GLY A 14 7.99 -7.56 12.22
N THR A 15 6.97 -7.51 11.39
CA THR A 15 7.08 -7.34 9.94
C THR A 15 7.77 -6.01 9.59
N ILE A 16 7.36 -4.91 10.23
CA ILE A 16 7.94 -3.57 10.01
C ILE A 16 9.31 -3.45 10.69
N VAL A 17 9.48 -4.10 11.86
CA VAL A 17 10.78 -4.13 12.57
C VAL A 17 11.86 -4.80 11.72
N ARG A 18 11.53 -5.90 11.03
CA ARG A 18 12.48 -6.64 10.18
C ARG A 18 12.68 -6.03 8.79
N PHE A 19 11.79 -5.14 8.36
CA PHE A 19 11.97 -4.44 7.08
C PHE A 19 13.29 -3.68 7.06
N LEU A 20 14.07 -3.84 5.99
CA LEU A 20 15.37 -3.18 5.81
C LEU A 20 15.23 -2.01 4.82
N PRO A 21 15.18 -0.77 5.33
CA PRO A 21 15.14 0.42 4.47
C PRO A 21 16.34 0.48 3.53
N LYS A 22 16.12 0.90 2.29
CA LYS A 22 17.20 1.06 1.29
C LYS A 22 17.61 2.53 1.09
N ASP A 23 16.87 3.48 1.67
CA ASP A 23 17.17 4.90 1.59
C ASP A 23 16.85 5.64 2.90
N GLU A 24 17.22 6.94 2.96
CA GLU A 24 17.01 7.79 4.14
C GLU A 24 15.52 8.05 4.40
N ARG A 25 14.69 8.17 3.35
CA ARG A 25 13.26 8.40 3.48
C ARG A 25 12.58 7.19 4.12
N GLU A 26 12.81 5.99 3.61
CA GLU A 26 12.27 4.78 4.22
C GLU A 26 12.74 4.57 5.66
N THR A 27 13.99 4.93 5.95
CA THR A 27 14.54 4.87 7.31
C THR A 27 13.75 5.80 8.25
N ALA A 28 13.51 7.03 7.82
CA ALA A 28 12.76 8.01 8.60
C ALA A 28 11.30 7.60 8.76
N GLU A 29 10.62 7.24 7.68
CA GLU A 29 9.21 6.84 7.68
C GLU A 29 8.98 5.58 8.52
N ARG A 30 9.85 4.56 8.39
CA ARG A 30 9.81 3.36 9.24
C ARG A 30 9.94 3.72 10.72
N GLY A 31 10.86 4.63 11.08
CA GLY A 31 11.04 5.09 12.45
C GLY A 31 9.79 5.74 13.02
N ILE A 32 9.14 6.61 12.25
CA ILE A 32 7.89 7.27 12.63
C ILE A 32 6.75 6.25 12.76
N ILE A 33 6.63 5.31 11.83
CA ILE A 33 5.61 4.24 11.87
C ILE A 33 5.77 3.43 13.16
N LEU A 34 6.98 2.98 13.50
CA LEU A 34 7.22 2.20 14.71
C LEU A 34 6.92 3.00 15.99
N ASP A 35 7.23 4.31 16.02
CA ASP A 35 6.88 5.18 17.15
C ASP A 35 5.36 5.34 17.32
N LEU A 36 4.62 5.50 16.22
CA LEU A 36 3.16 5.55 16.24
C LEU A 36 2.55 4.22 16.68
N ILE A 37 3.06 3.09 16.20
CA ILE A 37 2.61 1.75 16.65
C ILE A 37 2.84 1.59 18.15
N ALA A 38 4.00 1.97 18.65
CA ALA A 38 4.33 1.89 20.08
C ALA A 38 3.41 2.75 20.96
N ARG A 39 2.92 3.88 20.46
CA ARG A 39 2.00 4.79 21.17
C ARG A 39 0.54 4.33 21.11
N CYS A 40 0.10 3.83 19.95
CA CYS A 40 -1.30 3.53 19.68
C CYS A 40 -1.65 2.05 19.91
N GLY A 41 -0.65 1.14 19.88
CA GLY A 41 -0.91 -0.29 19.92
C GLY A 41 -1.82 -0.73 18.78
N ASP A 42 -2.73 -1.67 19.04
CA ASP A 42 -3.65 -2.21 18.03
C ASP A 42 -4.65 -1.19 17.48
N ALA A 43 -4.87 -0.07 18.19
CA ALA A 43 -5.77 0.99 17.70
C ALA A 43 -5.30 1.60 16.38
N ILE A 44 -4.01 1.49 16.03
CA ILE A 44 -3.47 1.98 14.75
C ILE A 44 -3.91 1.11 13.55
N LEU A 45 -4.36 -0.12 13.79
CA LEU A 45 -4.88 -1.00 12.75
C LEU A 45 -6.27 -0.60 12.27
N SER A 46 -7.00 0.21 13.04
CA SER A 46 -8.36 0.63 12.71
C SER A 46 -8.39 2.04 12.12
N ARG A 47 -9.19 2.24 11.06
CA ARG A 47 -9.51 3.57 10.52
C ARG A 47 -10.31 4.46 11.47
N GLU A 48 -10.77 3.94 12.62
CA GLU A 48 -11.31 4.74 13.71
C GLU A 48 -10.25 5.65 14.35
N ASN A 49 -8.96 5.30 14.20
CA ASN A 49 -7.88 6.23 14.46
C ASN A 49 -7.84 7.26 13.33
N ALA A 50 -8.56 8.37 13.53
CA ALA A 50 -8.78 9.39 12.52
C ALA A 50 -7.52 10.20 12.16
N PHE A 51 -6.42 10.07 12.91
CA PHE A 51 -5.16 10.76 12.62
C PHE A 51 -4.25 9.95 11.68
N ALA A 52 -4.08 8.65 11.97
CA ALA A 52 -3.26 7.76 11.18
C ALA A 52 -3.69 6.31 11.40
N HIS A 53 -3.65 5.49 10.37
CA HIS A 53 -3.95 4.07 10.47
C HIS A 53 -3.20 3.25 9.42
N MET A 54 -3.06 1.94 9.71
CA MET A 54 -2.33 1.02 8.85
C MET A 54 -3.12 0.68 7.59
N THR A 55 -2.39 0.62 6.48
CA THR A 55 -2.86 0.15 5.18
C THR A 55 -1.86 -0.81 4.57
N ALA A 56 -2.27 -1.59 3.60
CA ALA A 56 -1.38 -2.41 2.81
C ALA A 56 -1.70 -2.27 1.32
N SER A 57 -0.66 -2.23 0.49
CA SER A 57 -0.78 -2.05 -0.95
C SER A 57 0.10 -3.04 -1.72
N SER A 58 -0.18 -3.19 -3.00
CA SER A 58 0.59 -4.06 -3.87
C SER A 58 0.94 -3.41 -5.20
N ILE A 59 2.18 -3.63 -5.64
CA ILE A 59 2.57 -3.52 -7.03
C ILE A 59 2.56 -4.93 -7.62
N ILE A 60 1.83 -5.10 -8.71
CA ILE A 60 1.70 -6.37 -9.41
C ILE A 60 2.33 -6.21 -10.79
N VAL A 61 3.31 -7.03 -11.09
CA VAL A 61 4.02 -7.00 -12.38
C VAL A 61 3.74 -8.26 -13.19
N ASN A 62 3.81 -8.16 -14.51
CA ASN A 62 3.81 -9.32 -15.37
C ASN A 62 5.17 -10.05 -15.28
N ARG A 63 5.23 -11.26 -15.84
CA ARG A 63 6.44 -12.10 -15.79
C ARG A 63 7.68 -11.42 -16.37
N ASP A 64 7.50 -10.65 -17.43
CA ASP A 64 8.62 -10.01 -18.14
C ASP A 64 9.02 -8.66 -17.53
N ARG A 65 8.36 -8.22 -16.45
CA ARG A 65 8.59 -6.93 -15.75
C ARG A 65 8.45 -5.71 -16.67
N THR A 66 7.64 -5.81 -17.71
CA THR A 66 7.38 -4.71 -18.66
C THR A 66 6.09 -3.96 -18.33
N ARG A 67 5.17 -4.59 -17.57
CA ARG A 67 3.86 -4.06 -17.24
C ARG A 67 3.56 -4.17 -15.76
N THR A 68 2.80 -3.21 -15.26
CA THR A 68 2.21 -3.27 -13.91
C THR A 68 0.69 -3.21 -14.00
N LEU A 69 0.01 -4.04 -13.18
CA LEU A 69 -1.44 -4.03 -13.08
C LEU A 69 -1.88 -2.90 -12.15
N MET A 70 -2.75 -2.04 -12.65
CA MET A 70 -3.25 -0.89 -11.90
C MET A 70 -4.77 -0.77 -12.01
N ALA A 71 -5.36 -0.03 -11.08
CA ALA A 71 -6.76 0.36 -11.08
C ALA A 71 -6.89 1.88 -11.29
N PHE A 72 -7.88 2.31 -12.09
CA PHE A 72 -8.14 3.75 -12.28
C PHE A 72 -9.06 4.25 -11.16
N HIS A 73 -8.47 4.92 -10.19
CA HIS A 73 -9.14 5.34 -8.97
C HIS A 73 -9.98 6.61 -9.20
N ARG A 74 -11.30 6.56 -8.93
CA ARG A 74 -12.24 7.65 -9.23
C ARG A 74 -11.98 8.94 -8.48
N ILE A 75 -11.56 8.86 -7.21
CA ILE A 75 -11.33 10.04 -6.36
C ILE A 75 -10.09 10.80 -6.82
N TYR A 76 -9.02 10.08 -7.14
CA TYR A 76 -7.74 10.68 -7.55
C TYR A 76 -7.68 10.96 -9.05
N ASN A 77 -8.61 10.39 -9.83
CA ASN A 77 -8.62 10.45 -11.30
C ASN A 77 -7.25 10.06 -11.89
N SER A 78 -6.71 8.96 -11.38
CA SER A 78 -5.35 8.49 -11.65
C SER A 78 -5.32 6.97 -11.70
N TRP A 79 -4.44 6.41 -12.51
CA TRP A 79 -4.02 5.02 -12.34
C TRP A 79 -3.22 4.90 -11.05
N ALA A 80 -3.57 3.93 -10.23
CA ALA A 80 -2.98 3.69 -8.92
C ALA A 80 -2.77 2.19 -8.68
N TRP A 81 -1.86 1.87 -7.79
CA TRP A 81 -1.72 0.52 -7.25
C TRP A 81 -3.01 0.09 -6.53
N THR A 82 -3.10 -1.19 -6.19
CA THR A 82 -4.21 -1.72 -5.39
C THR A 82 -3.84 -1.73 -3.91
N GLY A 83 -4.82 -1.55 -3.04
CA GLY A 83 -4.58 -1.59 -1.60
C GLY A 83 -5.77 -1.14 -0.77
N GLY A 84 -5.71 -1.49 0.51
CA GLY A 84 -6.79 -1.22 1.45
C GLY A 84 -6.35 -1.04 2.88
N HIS A 85 -7.35 -0.79 3.73
CA HIS A 85 -7.14 -0.57 5.15
C HIS A 85 -6.96 -1.89 5.90
N ALA A 86 -6.19 -1.84 6.97
CA ALA A 86 -6.00 -2.99 7.85
C ALA A 86 -7.29 -3.41 8.57
N ASP A 87 -8.10 -2.42 9.01
CA ASP A 87 -9.40 -2.64 9.64
C ASP A 87 -9.40 -3.67 10.79
N GLY A 88 -8.30 -3.67 11.55
CA GLY A 88 -8.07 -4.57 12.68
C GLY A 88 -7.24 -5.81 12.33
N GLU A 89 -6.99 -6.09 11.06
CA GLU A 89 -6.09 -7.17 10.63
C GLU A 89 -4.62 -6.72 10.73
N SER A 90 -3.72 -7.66 10.95
CA SER A 90 -2.28 -7.41 11.08
C SER A 90 -1.42 -8.21 10.09
N ASP A 91 -2.03 -9.06 9.27
CA ASP A 91 -1.36 -9.73 8.15
C ASP A 91 -1.43 -8.84 6.90
N PHE A 92 -0.46 -7.93 6.79
CA PHE A 92 -0.42 -6.94 5.71
C PHE A 92 -0.24 -7.57 4.32
N GLU A 93 0.41 -8.74 4.21
CA GLU A 93 0.50 -9.46 2.95
C GLU A 93 -0.86 -10.01 2.52
N ALA A 94 -1.58 -10.60 3.46
CA ALA A 94 -2.93 -11.10 3.19
C ALA A 94 -3.89 -9.97 2.79
N ILE A 95 -3.79 -8.80 3.44
CA ILE A 95 -4.57 -7.60 3.08
C ILE A 95 -4.22 -7.17 1.65
N ALA A 96 -2.93 -6.92 1.35
CA ALA A 96 -2.49 -6.46 0.03
C ALA A 96 -2.94 -7.41 -1.10
N ARG A 97 -2.84 -8.72 -0.86
CA ARG A 97 -3.28 -9.76 -1.80
C ARG A 97 -4.80 -9.73 -2.01
N ARG A 98 -5.57 -9.68 -0.92
CA ARG A 98 -7.04 -9.65 -0.97
C ARG A 98 -7.53 -8.42 -1.73
N GLU A 99 -7.03 -7.24 -1.41
CA GLU A 99 -7.39 -5.98 -2.08
C GLU A 99 -7.05 -6.04 -3.58
N ALA A 100 -5.87 -6.56 -3.93
CA ALA A 100 -5.50 -6.77 -5.32
C ALA A 100 -6.51 -7.66 -6.06
N GLU A 101 -6.91 -8.77 -5.45
CA GLU A 101 -7.88 -9.70 -6.02
C GLU A 101 -9.30 -9.13 -6.09
N GLU A 102 -9.71 -8.35 -5.12
CA GLU A 102 -11.03 -7.71 -5.06
C GLU A 102 -11.15 -6.58 -6.08
N GLU A 103 -10.14 -5.72 -6.17
CA GLU A 103 -10.16 -4.56 -7.05
C GLU A 103 -9.97 -4.91 -8.52
N THR A 104 -9.18 -5.96 -8.83
CA THR A 104 -8.78 -6.27 -10.21
C THR A 104 -9.37 -7.57 -10.75
N GLY A 105 -9.87 -8.42 -9.89
CA GLY A 105 -10.30 -9.78 -10.26
C GLY A 105 -9.16 -10.74 -10.56
N ILE A 106 -7.90 -10.29 -10.56
CA ILE A 106 -6.72 -11.14 -10.82
C ILE A 106 -6.65 -12.28 -9.80
N ARG A 107 -6.11 -13.42 -10.21
CA ARG A 107 -5.90 -14.59 -9.35
C ARG A 107 -4.50 -15.15 -9.55
N GLY A 108 -4.07 -16.00 -8.62
CA GLY A 108 -2.78 -16.69 -8.75
C GLY A 108 -1.58 -15.77 -8.54
N LEU A 109 -1.73 -14.73 -7.73
CA LEU A 109 -0.63 -13.84 -7.38
C LEU A 109 0.52 -14.60 -6.72
N VAL A 110 1.70 -14.49 -7.26
CA VAL A 110 2.94 -15.04 -6.70
C VAL A 110 3.70 -13.92 -6.03
N ARG A 111 4.00 -14.06 -4.72
CA ARG A 111 4.78 -13.06 -4.00
C ARG A 111 6.21 -13.01 -4.52
N LEU A 112 6.74 -11.81 -4.68
CA LEU A 112 8.15 -11.55 -4.94
C LEU A 112 8.84 -11.07 -3.65
N GLY A 113 10.02 -11.62 -3.37
CA GLY A 113 10.78 -11.33 -2.14
C GLY A 113 10.23 -12.01 -0.87
N ASP A 114 10.92 -11.79 0.25
CA ASP A 114 10.68 -12.53 1.50
C ASP A 114 9.87 -11.73 2.55
N GLY A 115 9.41 -10.52 2.21
CA GLY A 115 8.69 -9.65 3.14
C GLY A 115 8.14 -8.40 2.46
N PRO A 116 7.87 -7.35 3.22
CA PRO A 116 7.49 -6.06 2.67
C PRO A 116 8.54 -5.53 1.70
N ALA A 117 8.09 -5.01 0.59
CA ALA A 117 8.95 -4.36 -0.38
C ALA A 117 9.25 -2.91 0.01
N SER A 118 8.33 -2.25 0.71
CA SER A 118 8.51 -0.88 1.18
C SER A 118 7.55 -0.57 2.33
N VAL A 119 7.85 0.51 3.07
CA VAL A 119 6.93 1.14 4.02
C VAL A 119 6.90 2.64 3.73
N GLU A 120 5.70 3.23 3.74
CA GLU A 120 5.48 4.63 3.40
C GLU A 120 4.51 5.31 4.36
N ILE A 121 4.67 6.62 4.53
CA ILE A 121 3.65 7.49 5.13
C ILE A 121 2.99 8.29 4.01
N LEU A 122 1.73 7.98 3.71
CA LEU A 122 0.98 8.59 2.62
C LEU A 122 -0.05 9.57 3.17
N PRO A 123 0.04 10.87 2.82
CA PRO A 123 -0.97 11.84 3.24
C PRO A 123 -2.27 11.65 2.45
N VAL A 124 -3.38 11.60 3.15
CA VAL A 124 -4.73 11.60 2.58
C VAL A 124 -5.37 12.95 2.84
N TRP A 125 -5.72 13.66 1.78
CA TRP A 125 -6.39 14.95 1.89
C TRP A 125 -7.85 14.81 2.29
N ALA A 126 -8.37 15.83 2.96
CA ALA A 126 -9.79 15.87 3.32
C ALA A 126 -10.67 15.72 2.06
N HIS A 127 -11.63 14.83 2.14
CA HIS A 127 -12.55 14.53 1.03
C HIS A 127 -13.94 14.15 1.51
N VAL A 128 -14.86 13.90 0.59
CA VAL A 128 -16.19 13.38 0.90
C VAL A 128 -16.29 11.96 0.37
N LYS A 129 -16.55 10.98 1.25
CA LYS A 129 -16.81 9.59 0.88
C LYS A 129 -18.24 9.19 1.29
N ARG A 130 -19.06 8.77 0.32
CA ARG A 130 -20.47 8.37 0.54
C ARG A 130 -21.28 9.43 1.31
N GLY A 131 -21.09 10.72 0.97
CA GLY A 131 -21.80 11.85 1.60
C GLY A 131 -21.33 12.26 2.99
N LYS A 132 -20.26 11.65 3.52
CA LYS A 132 -19.66 12.00 4.81
C LYS A 132 -18.30 12.66 4.60
N ALA A 133 -18.03 13.73 5.36
CA ALA A 133 -16.73 14.39 5.37
C ALA A 133 -15.69 13.46 6.06
N VAL A 134 -14.56 13.28 5.39
CA VAL A 134 -13.37 12.60 5.92
C VAL A 134 -12.28 13.63 6.10
N ALA A 135 -11.74 13.76 7.32
CA ALA A 135 -10.65 14.67 7.62
C ALA A 135 -9.33 14.20 6.97
N SER A 136 -8.39 15.12 6.78
CA SER A 136 -7.03 14.75 6.38
C SER A 136 -6.40 13.85 7.43
N HIS A 137 -5.72 12.80 7.00
CA HIS A 137 -5.08 11.81 7.85
C HIS A 137 -3.89 11.14 7.15
N LEU A 138 -3.21 10.23 7.82
CA LEU A 138 -2.07 9.52 7.27
C LEU A 138 -2.40 8.03 7.11
N HIS A 139 -2.07 7.47 5.96
CA HIS A 139 -1.94 6.04 5.79
C HIS A 139 -0.50 5.63 6.10
N LEU A 140 -0.35 4.70 7.05
CA LEU A 140 0.91 4.04 7.37
C LEU A 140 0.94 2.75 6.55
N ASN A 141 1.53 2.83 5.37
CA ASN A 141 1.38 1.81 4.35
C ASN A 141 2.52 0.78 4.37
N VAL A 142 2.17 -0.48 4.12
CA VAL A 142 3.11 -1.58 3.94
C VAL A 142 2.90 -2.14 2.54
N SER A 143 3.91 -2.05 1.67
CA SER A 143 3.80 -2.44 0.28
C SER A 143 4.39 -3.81 0.02
N TYR A 144 3.72 -4.60 -0.82
CA TYR A 144 4.18 -5.91 -1.29
C TYR A 144 4.31 -5.95 -2.81
N LEU A 145 5.16 -6.85 -3.29
CA LEU A 145 5.34 -7.10 -4.72
C LEU A 145 4.77 -8.47 -5.06
N PHE A 146 4.02 -8.51 -6.16
CA PHE A 146 3.49 -9.74 -6.72
C PHE A 146 3.76 -9.83 -8.21
N GLU A 147 3.85 -11.06 -8.69
CA GLU A 147 3.81 -11.40 -10.11
C GLU A 147 2.46 -12.02 -10.44
N ALA A 148 1.92 -11.73 -11.62
CA ALA A 148 0.73 -12.37 -12.13
C ALA A 148 0.82 -12.62 -13.63
N ASP A 149 0.05 -13.59 -14.11
CA ASP A 149 -0.13 -13.85 -15.53
C ASP A 149 -1.06 -12.79 -16.14
N GLU A 150 -0.52 -11.96 -17.02
CA GLU A 150 -1.24 -10.87 -17.68
C GLU A 150 -2.33 -11.34 -18.66
N THR A 151 -2.36 -12.61 -19.01
CA THR A 151 -3.38 -13.18 -19.88
C THR A 151 -4.67 -13.53 -19.14
N LEU A 152 -4.65 -13.52 -17.81
CA LEU A 152 -5.81 -13.81 -16.99
C LEU A 152 -6.85 -12.70 -17.07
N PRO A 153 -8.15 -13.05 -17.00
CA PRO A 153 -9.22 -12.07 -17.09
C PRO A 153 -9.21 -11.12 -15.89
N LEU A 154 -9.40 -9.83 -16.16
CA LEU A 154 -9.55 -8.79 -15.17
C LEU A 154 -11.03 -8.43 -14.97
N ARG A 155 -11.35 -7.91 -13.79
CA ARG A 155 -12.68 -7.41 -13.46
C ARG A 155 -12.55 -6.15 -12.60
N THR A 156 -13.17 -5.08 -13.03
CA THR A 156 -13.23 -3.80 -12.30
C THR A 156 -14.16 -3.92 -11.09
N CYS A 157 -13.74 -3.43 -9.94
CA CYS A 157 -14.59 -3.19 -8.79
C CYS A 157 -15.26 -1.82 -8.95
N GLU A 158 -16.49 -1.78 -9.45
CA GLU A 158 -17.19 -0.54 -9.84
C GLU A 158 -17.44 0.44 -8.69
N ASP A 159 -17.42 -0.03 -7.44
CA ASP A 159 -17.61 0.83 -6.25
C ASP A 159 -16.43 1.77 -5.99
N GLU A 160 -15.21 1.39 -6.41
CA GLU A 160 -13.97 2.12 -6.09
C GLU A 160 -13.23 2.60 -7.35
N ASN A 161 -13.25 1.79 -8.40
CA ASN A 161 -12.47 1.99 -9.60
C ASN A 161 -13.36 2.09 -10.83
N SER A 162 -12.91 2.81 -11.86
CA SER A 162 -13.63 2.90 -13.14
C SER A 162 -13.00 2.06 -14.25
N ALA A 163 -11.77 1.62 -14.08
CA ALA A 163 -11.06 0.72 -14.98
C ALA A 163 -9.98 -0.07 -14.24
N VAL A 164 -9.58 -1.17 -14.81
CA VAL A 164 -8.44 -2.00 -14.39
C VAL A 164 -7.67 -2.39 -15.64
N GLY A 165 -6.35 -2.35 -15.60
CA GLY A 165 -5.54 -2.70 -16.76
C GLY A 165 -4.05 -2.80 -16.49
N TRP A 166 -3.38 -3.46 -17.41
CA TRP A 166 -1.93 -3.54 -17.45
C TRP A 166 -1.37 -2.29 -18.13
N ILE A 167 -0.54 -1.55 -17.41
CA ILE A 167 0.12 -0.33 -17.88
C ILE A 167 1.57 -0.65 -18.19
N GLU A 168 2.05 -0.24 -19.36
CA GLU A 168 3.48 -0.32 -19.70
C GLU A 168 4.29 0.52 -18.70
N ILE A 169 5.32 -0.06 -18.10
CA ILE A 169 6.11 0.60 -17.06
C ILE A 169 6.81 1.84 -17.62
N ASP A 170 7.27 1.78 -18.87
CA ASP A 170 7.92 2.92 -19.53
C ASP A 170 6.97 4.12 -19.74
N ASN A 171 5.65 3.88 -19.76
CA ASN A 171 4.62 4.90 -19.94
C ASN A 171 3.89 5.25 -18.64
N LEU A 172 4.35 4.74 -17.50
CA LEU A 172 3.68 4.90 -16.22
C LEU A 172 3.50 6.37 -15.83
N ALA A 173 4.52 7.19 -16.05
CA ALA A 173 4.49 8.62 -15.73
C ALA A 173 3.40 9.41 -16.50
N GLU A 174 2.98 8.92 -17.67
CA GLU A 174 1.89 9.52 -18.45
C GLU A 174 0.50 9.09 -17.94
N SER A 175 0.45 7.97 -17.24
CA SER A 175 -0.78 7.35 -16.73
C SER A 175 -1.13 7.78 -15.31
N VAL A 176 -0.12 8.13 -14.51
CA VAL A 176 -0.27 8.52 -13.10
C VAL A 176 -0.34 10.05 -12.99
N SER A 177 -1.49 10.55 -12.53
CA SER A 177 -1.71 12.00 -12.33
C SER A 177 -1.35 12.50 -10.93
N GLU A 178 -0.76 11.66 -10.09
CA GLU A 178 -0.31 11.96 -8.72
C GLU A 178 1.22 11.99 -8.64
N PRO A 179 1.89 13.13 -8.92
CA PRO A 179 3.34 13.21 -8.97
C PRO A 179 4.07 12.70 -7.72
N PRO A 180 3.54 12.86 -6.49
CA PRO A 180 4.21 12.32 -5.29
C PRO A 180 4.28 10.78 -5.23
N MET A 181 3.43 10.07 -5.99
CA MET A 181 3.42 8.61 -6.02
C MET A 181 4.49 8.03 -6.95
N MET A 182 4.89 8.76 -7.99
CA MET A 182 5.86 8.25 -8.98
C MET A 182 7.17 7.75 -8.36
N PRO A 183 7.85 8.48 -7.47
CA PRO A 183 9.08 7.97 -6.85
C PRO A 183 8.89 6.68 -6.05
N ILE A 184 7.68 6.46 -5.50
CA ILE A 184 7.34 5.23 -4.78
C ILE A 184 7.18 4.08 -5.77
N TYR A 185 6.43 4.29 -6.86
CA TYR A 185 6.24 3.29 -7.91
C TYR A 185 7.57 2.90 -8.57
N GLU A 186 8.38 3.87 -8.97
CA GLU A 186 9.70 3.63 -9.57
C GLU A 186 10.60 2.80 -8.66
N ARG A 187 10.62 3.11 -7.36
CA ARG A 187 11.38 2.36 -6.37
C ARG A 187 10.89 0.90 -6.25
N LEU A 188 9.58 0.69 -6.18
CA LEU A 188 8.99 -0.64 -6.03
C LEU A 188 9.15 -1.48 -7.30
N LEU A 189 8.98 -0.86 -8.48
CA LEU A 189 9.21 -1.52 -9.76
C LEU A 189 10.68 -1.89 -9.95
N GLY A 190 11.61 -1.02 -9.53
CA GLY A 190 13.03 -1.35 -9.49
C GLY A 190 13.32 -2.57 -8.62
N ARG A 191 12.67 -2.67 -7.44
CA ARG A 191 12.79 -3.85 -6.55
C ARG A 191 12.20 -5.12 -7.14
N ALA A 192 11.14 -5.01 -7.93
CA ALA A 192 10.55 -6.15 -8.61
C ALA A 192 11.51 -6.77 -9.64
N ASN A 193 12.41 -5.96 -10.22
CA ASN A 193 13.44 -6.44 -11.15
C ASN A 193 14.60 -7.15 -10.44
N ASP A 194 14.78 -6.90 -9.13
CA ASP A 194 15.83 -7.52 -8.30
C ASP A 194 15.40 -8.89 -7.75
N CYS A 195 14.11 -9.26 -7.90
CA CYS A 195 13.53 -10.54 -7.46
C CYS A 195 13.44 -11.52 -8.62
#